data_eeccca485788f55de61e6baeaf258d77
#
_entry.id   eeccca485788f55de61e6baeaf258d77
#
_cell.length_a   1.000
_cell.length_b   1.000
_cell.length_c   1.000
_cell.angle_alpha   90.00
_cell.angle_beta   90.00
_cell.angle_gamma   90.00
#
_symmetry.space_group_name_H-M   'P 1'
#
loop_
_entity.id
_entity.type
_entity.pdbx_description
1 polymer ?
#
loop_
_entity_poly.entity_id
_entity_poly.type
_entity_poly.pdbx_seq_one_letter_code
_entity_poly.pdbx_strand_id
1 'polypeptide(L)'
;ARVFVLSSRKRSSSCSSCSSSSSLNNKPRRYSSSSSSSKTALRAHGRKKGESIPEEFEVQKLANTVAKLLRGVNVVAVGENEKANHQLSELLAPLLAYSPMSVPELIRGISDGKSREDIARLEGDAEALMVENSVHEQLSQFLRVSLATCGASGVGALARGDCWAWIFGMITIWVDDEESAKLSEENPERFPQREAYELADIRVVLKGKELNEEEKGKTVRAVLEGVKALVDNDEHFAGKKSLYTRMGCRGDWPILQAPEWDGTSETFSENGLSGEEKSSV
;
A
#
# COMPACT_ATOMS: atom_id res chain seq x y z
N ALA A 1 2.43 1.73 20.04
CA ALA A 1 2.66 2.34 18.72
C ALA A 1 2.08 3.74 18.68
N ARG A 2 2.77 4.65 18.01
CA ARG A 2 2.29 6.01 17.71
C ARG A 2 2.06 6.09 16.21
N VAL A 3 0.99 6.74 15.79
CA VAL A 3 0.65 6.95 14.37
C VAL A 3 0.67 8.43 14.05
N PHE A 4 1.24 8.76 12.91
CA PHE A 4 1.28 10.11 12.34
C PHE A 4 0.74 10.03 10.92
N VAL A 5 -0.23 10.87 10.60
CA VAL A 5 -0.66 11.10 9.22
C VAL A 5 0.31 12.10 8.60
N LEU A 6 1.00 11.69 7.55
CA LEU A 6 1.99 12.51 6.87
C LEU A 6 1.25 13.39 5.85
N SER A 7 1.33 14.70 6.03
CA SER A 7 0.79 15.65 5.05
C SER A 7 1.73 15.70 3.85
N SER A 8 1.21 15.43 2.65
CA SER A 8 1.97 15.48 1.41
C SER A 8 2.57 16.87 1.19
N ARG A 9 3.88 17.01 1.40
CA ARG A 9 4.61 18.22 1.07
C ARG A 9 4.71 18.35 -0.45
N LYS A 10 4.27 19.48 -1.01
CA LYS A 10 4.45 19.84 -2.40
C LYS A 10 5.94 19.91 -2.73
N ARG A 11 6.48 18.91 -3.39
CA ARG A 11 7.79 19.00 -4.05
C ARG A 11 7.57 18.96 -5.56
N SER A 12 7.97 20.04 -6.24
CA SER A 12 8.04 20.11 -7.69
C SER A 12 9.32 19.41 -8.14
N SER A 13 9.23 18.25 -8.73
CA SER A 13 10.34 17.60 -9.45
C SER A 13 9.94 17.42 -10.92
N SER A 14 10.67 18.06 -11.80
CA SER A 14 10.57 17.91 -13.24
C SER A 14 11.09 16.53 -13.67
N CYS A 15 10.22 15.69 -14.17
CA CYS A 15 10.59 14.38 -14.72
C CYS A 15 10.67 14.48 -16.25
N SER A 16 11.85 14.26 -16.78
CA SER A 16 12.09 14.13 -18.23
C SER A 16 11.77 12.70 -18.69
N SER A 17 11.05 12.66 -19.79
CA SER A 17 10.51 11.53 -20.55
C SER A 17 11.42 10.31 -20.73
N CYS A 18 10.88 9.12 -20.45
CA CYS A 18 11.32 7.87 -21.09
C CYS A 18 10.11 7.16 -21.71
N SER A 19 10.12 7.09 -23.05
CA SER A 19 9.20 6.32 -23.85
C SER A 19 9.84 4.97 -24.21
N SER A 20 9.18 3.87 -23.87
CA SER A 20 9.39 2.60 -24.59
C SER A 20 8.15 1.70 -24.44
N SER A 21 7.49 1.50 -25.55
CA SER A 21 6.37 0.59 -25.75
C SER A 21 6.86 -0.81 -26.08
N SER A 22 6.41 -1.83 -25.36
CA SER A 22 6.42 -3.21 -25.83
C SER A 22 5.14 -3.92 -25.40
N SER A 23 4.32 -4.24 -26.40
CA SER A 23 3.10 -5.02 -26.26
C SER A 23 3.42 -6.52 -26.19
N LEU A 24 2.99 -7.19 -25.14
CA LEU A 24 2.92 -8.66 -25.09
C LEU A 24 1.50 -9.09 -24.74
N ASN A 25 0.89 -9.78 -25.71
CA ASN A 25 -0.40 -10.44 -25.62
C ASN A 25 -0.29 -11.68 -24.72
N ASN A 26 -0.97 -11.70 -23.58
CA ASN A 26 -1.13 -12.92 -22.80
C ASN A 26 -2.61 -13.13 -22.44
N LYS A 27 -3.18 -14.24 -22.93
CA LYS A 27 -4.55 -14.68 -22.61
C LYS A 27 -4.64 -15.20 -21.19
N PRO A 28 -5.69 -14.86 -20.41
CA PRO A 28 -5.85 -15.33 -19.05
C PRO A 28 -6.30 -16.80 -18.99
N ARG A 29 -5.61 -17.63 -18.23
CA ARG A 29 -6.06 -18.94 -17.79
C ARG A 29 -7.10 -18.79 -16.67
N ARG A 30 -8.28 -19.39 -16.86
CA ARG A 30 -9.32 -19.49 -15.83
C ARG A 30 -8.88 -20.47 -14.74
N TYR A 31 -8.79 -19.98 -13.53
CA TYR A 31 -8.69 -20.81 -12.32
C TYR A 31 -10.09 -20.98 -11.74
N SER A 32 -10.54 -22.23 -11.61
CA SER A 32 -11.79 -22.59 -10.94
C SER A 32 -11.52 -22.76 -9.44
N SER A 33 -11.99 -21.85 -8.61
CA SER A 33 -11.96 -21.99 -7.16
C SER A 33 -13.22 -22.67 -6.67
N SER A 34 -13.07 -23.87 -6.10
CA SER A 34 -14.12 -24.54 -5.32
C SER A 34 -14.16 -23.97 -3.90
N SER A 35 -15.16 -23.17 -3.60
CA SER A 35 -15.40 -22.63 -2.26
C SER A 35 -16.28 -23.60 -1.47
N SER A 36 -15.71 -24.28 -0.47
CA SER A 36 -16.47 -24.95 0.57
C SER A 36 -16.87 -23.94 1.66
N SER A 37 -18.14 -23.57 1.64
CA SER A 37 -18.73 -22.61 2.59
C SER A 37 -19.15 -23.34 3.85
N SER A 38 -18.37 -23.29 4.92
CA SER A 38 -18.81 -23.70 6.26
C SER A 38 -19.53 -22.53 6.93
N LYS A 39 -20.88 -22.60 6.93
CA LYS A 39 -21.74 -21.67 7.68
C LYS A 39 -21.68 -22.02 9.17
N THR A 40 -20.83 -21.33 9.93
CA THR A 40 -20.91 -21.32 11.38
C THR A 40 -21.94 -20.27 11.80
N ALA A 41 -23.13 -20.74 12.17
CA ALA A 41 -24.18 -19.90 12.69
C ALA A 41 -23.79 -19.38 14.09
N LEU A 42 -23.41 -18.13 14.19
CA LEU A 42 -23.21 -17.40 15.46
C LEU A 42 -24.57 -17.22 16.13
N ARG A 43 -24.82 -18.00 17.17
CA ARG A 43 -25.97 -17.88 18.07
C ARG A 43 -25.85 -16.57 18.84
N ALA A 44 -26.76 -15.61 18.60
CA ALA A 44 -26.83 -14.37 19.34
C ALA A 44 -27.22 -14.68 20.81
N HIS A 45 -26.23 -14.67 21.70
CA HIS A 45 -26.46 -14.65 23.14
C HIS A 45 -26.79 -13.21 23.54
N GLY A 46 -27.92 -13.03 24.19
CA GLY A 46 -28.37 -11.73 24.70
C GLY A 46 -27.33 -11.14 25.66
N ARG A 47 -26.79 -10.00 25.27
CA ARG A 47 -25.76 -9.26 26.01
C ARG A 47 -26.32 -8.63 27.26
N LYS A 48 -25.73 -8.89 28.42
CA LYS A 48 -26.05 -8.20 29.67
C LYS A 48 -25.58 -6.75 29.59
N LYS A 49 -26.44 -5.80 29.98
CA LYS A 49 -26.16 -4.36 30.00
C LYS A 49 -25.03 -4.10 31.00
N GLY A 50 -23.79 -3.77 30.54
CA GLY A 50 -22.64 -3.47 31.39
C GLY A 50 -21.35 -4.24 31.06
N GLU A 51 -21.39 -5.16 30.10
CA GLU A 51 -20.17 -5.88 29.68
C GLU A 51 -19.36 -5.02 28.70
N SER A 52 -18.08 -4.74 29.01
CA SER A 52 -17.16 -4.05 28.09
C SER A 52 -17.00 -4.86 26.82
N ILE A 53 -17.08 -4.17 25.70
CA ILE A 53 -16.86 -4.81 24.37
C ILE A 53 -15.41 -5.28 24.32
N PRO A 54 -15.11 -6.54 23.96
CA PRO A 54 -13.74 -6.98 23.78
C PRO A 54 -12.99 -6.10 22.77
N GLU A 55 -11.77 -5.74 23.06
CA GLU A 55 -10.93 -4.86 22.22
C GLU A 55 -10.84 -5.38 20.77
N GLU A 56 -10.76 -6.69 20.60
CA GLU A 56 -10.76 -7.36 19.29
C GLU A 56 -12.02 -7.06 18.46
N PHE A 57 -13.18 -6.97 19.09
CA PHE A 57 -14.44 -6.65 18.42
C PHE A 57 -14.44 -5.20 17.91
N GLU A 58 -13.91 -4.26 18.69
CA GLU A 58 -13.79 -2.85 18.28
C GLU A 58 -12.82 -2.70 17.11
N VAL A 59 -11.68 -3.41 17.15
CA VAL A 59 -10.72 -3.44 16.03
C VAL A 59 -11.35 -4.01 14.77
N GLN A 60 -12.12 -5.11 14.88
CA GLN A 60 -12.80 -5.71 13.73
C GLN A 60 -13.87 -4.77 13.14
N LYS A 61 -14.63 -4.07 14.00
CA LYS A 61 -15.62 -3.07 13.56
C LYS A 61 -14.97 -1.91 12.82
N LEU A 62 -13.84 -1.41 13.35
CA LEU A 62 -13.04 -0.37 12.71
C LEU A 62 -12.50 -0.85 11.36
N ALA A 63 -11.93 -2.06 11.30
CA ALA A 63 -11.42 -2.65 10.08
C ALA A 63 -12.49 -2.80 8.99
N ASN A 64 -13.69 -3.25 9.36
CA ASN A 64 -14.82 -3.34 8.43
C ASN A 64 -15.24 -1.95 7.88
N THR A 65 -15.12 -0.90 8.70
CA THR A 65 -15.38 0.47 8.27
C THR A 65 -14.33 0.93 7.29
N VAL A 66 -13.05 0.76 7.64
CA VAL A 66 -11.90 1.12 6.79
C VAL A 66 -11.93 0.37 5.46
N ALA A 67 -12.21 -0.93 5.46
CA ALA A 67 -12.30 -1.73 4.24
C ALA A 67 -13.36 -1.19 3.24
N LYS A 68 -14.49 -0.67 3.76
CA LYS A 68 -15.50 -0.01 2.91
C LYS A 68 -15.00 1.32 2.35
N LEU A 69 -14.33 2.12 3.18
CA LEU A 69 -13.79 3.43 2.79
C LEU A 69 -12.68 3.30 1.73
N LEU A 70 -11.85 2.27 1.83
CA LEU A 70 -10.78 1.99 0.87
C LEU A 70 -11.27 1.58 -0.53
N ARG A 71 -12.53 1.12 -0.67
CA ARG A 71 -13.12 0.71 -1.96
C ARG A 71 -12.26 -0.26 -2.77
N GLY A 72 -11.45 -1.07 -2.09
CA GLY A 72 -10.56 -2.06 -2.71
C GLY A 72 -9.16 -1.54 -3.08
N VAL A 73 -8.83 -0.30 -2.76
CA VAL A 73 -7.46 0.22 -2.91
C VAL A 73 -6.51 -0.59 -2.04
N ASN A 74 -5.37 -0.97 -2.60
CA ASN A 74 -4.35 -1.75 -1.93
C ASN A 74 -3.70 -0.97 -0.78
N VAL A 75 -3.20 -1.69 0.22
CA VAL A 75 -2.36 -1.12 1.29
C VAL A 75 -0.96 -1.71 1.17
N VAL A 76 0.06 -0.90 1.46
CA VAL A 76 1.45 -1.33 1.37
C VAL A 76 2.25 -0.87 2.58
N ALA A 77 2.94 -1.81 3.21
CA ALA A 77 3.89 -1.54 4.29
C ALA A 77 5.28 -1.30 3.69
N VAL A 78 5.87 -0.15 4.01
CA VAL A 78 7.23 0.25 3.64
C VAL A 78 8.03 0.54 4.91
N GLY A 79 9.32 0.31 4.90
CA GLY A 79 10.18 0.57 6.06
C GLY A 79 11.49 -0.19 5.95
N GLU A 80 12.42 0.08 6.87
CA GLU A 80 13.75 -0.53 6.86
C GLU A 80 13.74 -2.03 7.12
N ASN A 81 12.81 -2.50 7.95
CA ASN A 81 12.73 -3.89 8.37
C ASN A 81 11.71 -4.68 7.54
N GLU A 82 12.20 -5.51 6.62
CA GLU A 82 11.38 -6.40 5.79
C GLU A 82 10.42 -7.26 6.63
N LYS A 83 10.89 -7.80 7.76
CA LYS A 83 10.09 -8.66 8.62
C LYS A 83 8.93 -7.90 9.28
N ALA A 84 9.16 -6.67 9.71
CA ALA A 84 8.10 -5.82 10.27
C ALA A 84 7.06 -5.44 9.21
N ASN A 85 7.49 -5.12 7.99
CA ASN A 85 6.61 -4.88 6.85
C ASN A 85 5.72 -6.11 6.58
N HIS A 86 6.33 -7.30 6.56
CA HIS A 86 5.62 -8.56 6.34
C HIS A 86 4.61 -8.85 7.45
N GLN A 87 5.02 -8.75 8.72
CA GLN A 87 4.13 -8.96 9.86
C GLN A 87 2.93 -8.00 9.87
N LEU A 88 3.14 -6.72 9.55
CA LEU A 88 2.04 -5.77 9.46
C LEU A 88 1.09 -6.11 8.32
N SER A 89 1.61 -6.44 7.15
CA SER A 89 0.81 -6.83 5.99
C SER A 89 -0.06 -8.06 6.29
N GLU A 90 0.50 -9.09 6.90
CA GLU A 90 -0.22 -10.31 7.29
C GLU A 90 -1.31 -10.05 8.34
N LEU A 91 -1.09 -9.11 9.27
CA LEU A 91 -2.08 -8.76 10.28
C LEU A 91 -3.24 -7.94 9.71
N LEU A 92 -2.97 -7.03 8.76
CA LEU A 92 -4.00 -6.18 8.14
C LEU A 92 -4.87 -6.96 7.14
N ALA A 93 -4.30 -7.90 6.42
CA ALA A 93 -4.97 -8.62 5.35
C ALA A 93 -6.30 -9.27 5.78
N PRO A 94 -6.35 -10.15 6.79
CA PRO A 94 -7.60 -10.79 7.19
C PRO A 94 -8.62 -9.79 7.76
N LEU A 95 -8.17 -8.74 8.43
CA LEU A 95 -9.04 -7.72 9.00
C LEU A 95 -9.75 -6.88 7.94
N LEU A 96 -9.05 -6.57 6.86
CA LEU A 96 -9.59 -5.81 5.72
C LEU A 96 -10.27 -6.71 4.67
N ALA A 97 -10.23 -8.02 4.82
CA ALA A 97 -10.61 -9.00 3.80
C ALA A 97 -9.79 -8.83 2.50
N TYR A 98 -8.49 -8.64 2.66
CA TYR A 98 -7.49 -8.51 1.61
C TYR A 98 -6.62 -9.76 1.53
N SER A 99 -5.90 -9.92 0.40
CA SER A 99 -4.91 -10.98 0.24
C SER A 99 -3.53 -10.47 0.66
N PRO A 100 -2.83 -11.14 1.59
CA PRO A 100 -1.45 -10.76 1.91
C PRO A 100 -0.53 -11.15 0.76
N MET A 101 0.41 -10.27 0.42
CA MET A 101 1.46 -10.53 -0.56
C MET A 101 2.78 -9.93 -0.08
N SER A 102 3.88 -10.63 -0.40
CA SER A 102 5.24 -10.23 -0.04
C SER A 102 6.06 -10.05 -1.30
N VAL A 103 6.54 -8.83 -1.55
CA VAL A 103 7.43 -8.52 -2.69
C VAL A 103 8.70 -9.37 -2.64
N PRO A 104 9.40 -9.52 -1.48
CA PRO A 104 10.54 -10.40 -1.37
C PRO A 104 10.26 -11.85 -1.81
N GLU A 105 9.11 -12.39 -1.42
CA GLU A 105 8.73 -13.78 -1.79
C GLU A 105 8.41 -13.90 -3.29
N LEU A 106 7.75 -12.89 -3.86
CA LEU A 106 7.46 -12.85 -5.29
C LEU A 106 8.73 -12.74 -6.12
N ILE A 107 9.70 -11.91 -5.69
CA ILE A 107 11.03 -11.84 -6.34
C ILE A 107 11.70 -13.20 -6.32
N ARG A 108 11.74 -13.89 -5.17
CA ARG A 108 12.31 -15.25 -5.09
C ARG A 108 11.58 -16.23 -6.03
N GLY A 109 10.26 -16.10 -6.13
CA GLY A 109 9.44 -16.96 -7.01
C GLY A 109 9.72 -16.81 -8.49
N ILE A 110 10.06 -15.58 -8.96
CA ILE A 110 10.32 -15.31 -10.39
C ILE A 110 11.81 -15.37 -10.75
N SER A 111 12.70 -15.37 -9.77
CA SER A 111 14.17 -15.29 -9.95
C SER A 111 14.89 -16.57 -9.52
N ASP A 112 14.29 -17.73 -9.73
CA ASP A 112 14.87 -19.04 -9.40
C ASP A 112 15.36 -19.17 -7.95
N GLY A 113 14.62 -18.55 -7.01
CA GLY A 113 14.91 -18.59 -5.58
C GLY A 113 15.90 -17.54 -5.10
N LYS A 114 16.43 -16.69 -6.00
CA LYS A 114 17.32 -15.59 -5.62
C LYS A 114 16.57 -14.49 -4.86
N SER A 115 17.16 -13.99 -3.79
CA SER A 115 16.68 -12.79 -3.13
C SER A 115 17.02 -11.53 -3.94
N ARG A 116 16.39 -10.40 -3.60
CA ARG A 116 16.76 -9.11 -4.20
C ARG A 116 18.24 -8.78 -4.03
N GLU A 117 18.78 -9.06 -2.84
CA GLU A 117 20.20 -8.84 -2.52
C GLU A 117 21.12 -9.77 -3.34
N ASP A 118 20.67 -11.02 -3.61
CA ASP A 118 21.41 -11.93 -4.47
C ASP A 118 21.46 -11.42 -5.91
N ILE A 119 20.35 -10.91 -6.42
CA ILE A 119 20.29 -10.30 -7.77
C ILE A 119 21.21 -9.08 -7.82
N ALA A 120 21.12 -8.18 -6.83
CA ALA A 120 21.96 -6.99 -6.76
C ALA A 120 23.46 -7.35 -6.74
N ARG A 121 23.83 -8.40 -6.00
CA ARG A 121 25.23 -8.87 -5.91
C ARG A 121 25.71 -9.53 -7.19
N LEU A 122 24.87 -10.30 -7.89
CA LEU A 122 25.24 -11.11 -9.05
C LEU A 122 25.11 -10.36 -10.37
N GLU A 123 24.07 -9.54 -10.49
CA GLU A 123 23.63 -8.91 -11.73
C GLU A 123 23.66 -7.37 -11.65
N GLY A 124 23.81 -6.83 -10.45
CA GLY A 124 23.89 -5.40 -10.18
C GLY A 124 22.60 -4.79 -9.63
N ASP A 125 22.73 -3.63 -8.96
CA ASP A 125 21.60 -2.93 -8.34
C ASP A 125 20.53 -2.50 -9.35
N ALA A 126 20.92 -2.16 -10.57
CA ALA A 126 19.99 -1.75 -11.61
C ALA A 126 19.03 -2.90 -12.01
N GLU A 127 19.54 -4.12 -12.11
CA GLU A 127 18.75 -5.30 -12.43
C GLU A 127 17.81 -5.65 -11.27
N ALA A 128 18.31 -5.65 -10.03
CA ALA A 128 17.48 -5.87 -8.84
C ALA A 128 16.35 -4.85 -8.75
N LEU A 129 16.61 -3.58 -9.07
CA LEU A 129 15.63 -2.52 -9.09
C LEU A 129 14.57 -2.75 -10.19
N MET A 130 15.00 -3.16 -11.39
CA MET A 130 14.11 -3.45 -12.51
C MET A 130 13.17 -4.61 -12.19
N VAL A 131 13.70 -5.69 -11.61
CA VAL A 131 12.90 -6.85 -11.19
C VAL A 131 11.87 -6.45 -10.13
N GLU A 132 12.26 -5.71 -9.09
CA GLU A 132 11.37 -5.25 -8.03
C GLU A 132 10.28 -4.32 -8.57
N ASN A 133 10.62 -3.35 -9.43
CA ASN A 133 9.64 -2.46 -10.07
C ASN A 133 8.66 -3.23 -10.95
N SER A 134 9.11 -4.24 -11.68
CA SER A 134 8.22 -5.12 -12.47
C SER A 134 7.21 -5.86 -11.60
N VAL A 135 7.62 -6.31 -10.41
CA VAL A 135 6.71 -6.92 -9.43
C VAL A 135 5.67 -5.89 -8.94
N HIS A 136 6.10 -4.68 -8.58
CA HIS A 136 5.17 -3.62 -8.17
C HIS A 136 4.20 -3.23 -9.28
N GLU A 137 4.66 -3.13 -10.52
CA GLU A 137 3.80 -2.87 -11.69
C GLU A 137 2.71 -3.94 -11.82
N GLN A 138 3.07 -5.22 -11.75
CA GLN A 138 2.10 -6.30 -11.81
C GLN A 138 1.12 -6.26 -10.65
N LEU A 139 1.60 -6.00 -9.42
CA LEU A 139 0.77 -5.92 -8.24
C LEU A 139 -0.20 -4.73 -8.26
N SER A 140 0.13 -3.66 -8.96
CA SER A 140 -0.75 -2.51 -9.13
C SER A 140 -2.06 -2.85 -9.85
N GLN A 141 -2.09 -3.94 -10.63
CA GLN A 141 -3.28 -4.41 -11.33
C GLN A 141 -4.24 -5.22 -10.44
N PHE A 142 -3.81 -5.60 -9.25
CA PHE A 142 -4.67 -6.30 -8.30
C PHE A 142 -5.40 -5.31 -7.41
N LEU A 143 -6.52 -5.77 -6.83
CA LEU A 143 -7.30 -5.04 -5.84
C LEU A 143 -7.35 -5.84 -4.56
N ARG A 144 -7.51 -5.14 -3.43
CA ARG A 144 -7.63 -5.75 -2.10
C ARG A 144 -6.40 -6.59 -1.73
N VAL A 145 -5.23 -6.02 -1.96
CA VAL A 145 -3.95 -6.61 -1.56
C VAL A 145 -3.40 -5.82 -0.37
N SER A 146 -2.91 -6.55 0.63
CA SER A 146 -2.04 -6.02 1.67
C SER A 146 -0.62 -6.46 1.32
N LEU A 147 0.26 -5.50 1.05
CA LEU A 147 1.57 -5.73 0.46
C LEU A 147 2.68 -5.41 1.46
N ALA A 148 3.69 -6.27 1.52
CA ALA A 148 4.95 -6.01 2.21
C ALA A 148 6.06 -5.77 1.19
N THR A 149 6.79 -4.65 1.30
CA THR A 149 7.94 -4.33 0.45
C THR A 149 9.23 -4.94 0.99
N CYS A 150 10.27 -4.96 0.19
CA CYS A 150 11.63 -5.20 0.62
C CYS A 150 12.04 -4.12 1.64
N GLY A 151 12.94 -4.47 2.56
CA GLY A 151 13.43 -3.56 3.59
C GLY A 151 14.29 -2.42 3.04
N ALA A 152 15.33 -2.05 3.79
CA ALA A 152 16.23 -0.93 3.46
C ALA A 152 16.94 -1.04 2.10
N SER A 153 16.98 -2.22 1.50
CA SER A 153 17.54 -2.42 0.15
C SER A 153 16.52 -2.20 -0.98
N GLY A 154 15.21 -2.15 -0.67
CA GLY A 154 14.13 -2.11 -1.66
C GLY A 154 13.89 -0.76 -2.32
N VAL A 155 13.00 -0.74 -3.33
CA VAL A 155 12.60 0.49 -4.05
C VAL A 155 11.97 1.51 -3.13
N GLY A 156 11.27 1.08 -2.08
CA GLY A 156 10.69 1.95 -1.06
C GLY A 156 11.71 2.77 -0.28
N ALA A 157 12.98 2.35 -0.23
CA ALA A 157 14.07 3.06 0.42
C ALA A 157 14.73 4.14 -0.45
N LEU A 158 14.29 4.30 -1.70
CA LEU A 158 14.86 5.24 -2.66
C LEU A 158 13.89 6.41 -2.89
N ALA A 159 14.30 7.63 -2.54
CA ALA A 159 13.51 8.85 -2.73
C ALA A 159 13.44 9.28 -4.22
N ARG A 160 13.08 8.37 -5.09
CA ARG A 160 12.98 8.57 -6.54
C ARG A 160 11.55 8.34 -7.01
N GLY A 161 11.05 9.26 -7.84
CA GLY A 161 9.68 9.21 -8.35
C GLY A 161 9.38 7.96 -9.18
N ASP A 162 10.35 7.43 -9.92
CA ASP A 162 10.22 6.19 -10.70
C ASP A 162 10.11 4.96 -9.80
N CYS A 163 10.78 4.93 -8.64
CA CYS A 163 10.69 3.86 -7.66
C CYS A 163 9.33 3.87 -6.92
N TRP A 164 8.81 5.05 -6.63
CA TRP A 164 7.56 5.21 -5.88
C TRP A 164 6.31 5.23 -6.76
N ALA A 165 6.46 5.30 -8.09
CA ALA A 165 5.33 5.41 -9.01
C ALA A 165 4.21 4.40 -8.72
N TRP A 166 4.55 3.13 -8.55
CA TRP A 166 3.58 2.07 -8.28
C TRP A 166 3.09 2.05 -6.82
N ILE A 167 3.97 2.44 -5.88
CA ILE A 167 3.67 2.51 -4.45
C ILE A 167 2.65 3.61 -4.17
N PHE A 168 2.73 4.77 -4.83
CA PHE A 168 1.78 5.87 -4.68
C PHE A 168 0.33 5.51 -5.05
N GLY A 169 0.11 4.50 -5.88
CA GLY A 169 -1.22 3.99 -6.18
C GLY A 169 -1.90 3.26 -5.02
N MET A 170 -1.18 2.99 -3.93
CA MET A 170 -1.63 2.26 -2.76
C MET A 170 -1.67 3.16 -1.53
N ILE A 171 -2.36 2.76 -0.47
CA ILE A 171 -2.24 3.41 0.84
C ILE A 171 -0.91 2.97 1.45
N THR A 172 0.00 3.90 1.61
CA THR A 172 1.37 3.63 2.05
C THR A 172 1.51 3.82 3.56
N ILE A 173 2.04 2.79 4.23
CA ILE A 173 2.22 2.74 5.66
C ILE A 173 3.70 2.57 5.95
N TRP A 174 4.36 3.62 6.44
CA TRP A 174 5.75 3.53 6.89
C TRP A 174 5.82 2.86 8.26
N VAL A 175 6.48 1.72 8.31
CA VAL A 175 6.78 0.97 9.54
C VAL A 175 8.16 1.39 10.01
N ASP A 176 8.21 2.15 11.08
CA ASP A 176 9.41 2.71 11.69
C ASP A 176 9.61 2.13 13.10
N ASP A 177 10.80 2.25 13.66
CA ASP A 177 11.08 1.87 15.04
C ASP A 177 11.63 3.05 15.86
N GLU A 178 11.40 3.03 17.19
CA GLU A 178 11.78 4.12 18.08
C GLU A 178 13.30 4.36 18.12
N GLU A 179 14.11 3.31 17.95
CA GLU A 179 15.57 3.41 17.99
C GLU A 179 16.08 4.11 16.73
N SER A 180 15.66 3.61 15.54
CA SER A 180 16.00 4.24 14.25
C SER A 180 15.47 5.66 14.15
N ALA A 181 14.27 5.93 14.69
CA ALA A 181 13.70 7.26 14.74
C ALA A 181 14.59 8.24 15.50
N LYS A 182 15.04 7.89 16.71
CA LYS A 182 15.91 8.75 17.54
C LYS A 182 17.29 8.93 16.89
N LEU A 183 17.90 7.82 16.41
CA LEU A 183 19.21 7.88 15.79
C LEU A 183 19.21 8.75 14.52
N SER A 184 18.13 8.76 13.77
CA SER A 184 18.00 9.58 12.56
C SER A 184 17.79 11.05 12.87
N GLU A 185 17.13 11.39 13.99
CA GLU A 185 17.02 12.78 14.47
C GLU A 185 18.39 13.35 14.85
N GLU A 186 19.26 12.50 15.46
CA GLU A 186 20.62 12.89 15.85
C GLU A 186 21.60 12.91 14.66
N ASN A 187 21.45 11.99 13.72
CA ASN A 187 22.37 11.80 12.59
C ASN A 187 21.61 11.50 11.29
N PRO A 188 20.92 12.45 10.68
CA PRO A 188 20.07 12.22 9.49
C PRO A 188 20.87 11.70 8.28
N GLU A 189 22.14 12.04 8.16
CA GLU A 189 23.01 11.60 7.06
C GLU A 189 23.26 10.08 7.03
N ARG A 190 23.07 9.40 8.16
CA ARG A 190 23.21 7.94 8.26
C ARG A 190 21.97 7.17 7.82
N PHE A 191 20.86 7.87 7.61
CA PHE A 191 19.56 7.28 7.28
C PHE A 191 18.95 7.95 6.03
N PRO A 192 19.66 7.96 4.88
CA PRO A 192 19.19 8.63 3.67
C PRO A 192 17.86 8.06 3.15
N GLN A 193 17.58 6.79 3.42
CA GLN A 193 16.32 6.11 3.06
C GLN A 193 15.09 6.71 3.78
N ARG A 194 15.25 7.39 4.90
CA ARG A 194 14.12 7.99 5.61
C ARG A 194 13.44 9.10 4.82
N GLU A 195 14.19 9.84 4.00
CA GLU A 195 13.61 10.80 3.07
C GLU A 195 12.61 10.14 2.11
N ALA A 196 12.89 8.91 1.68
CA ALA A 196 11.96 8.15 0.87
C ALA A 196 10.72 7.73 1.65
N TYR A 197 10.89 7.22 2.87
CA TYR A 197 9.76 6.78 3.69
C TYR A 197 8.85 7.93 4.14
N GLU A 198 9.34 9.17 4.19
CA GLU A 198 8.50 10.36 4.43
C GLU A 198 7.47 10.62 3.32
N LEU A 199 7.59 9.96 2.17
CA LEU A 199 6.60 9.99 1.10
C LEU A 199 5.36 9.13 1.40
N ALA A 200 5.40 8.30 2.44
CA ALA A 200 4.28 7.47 2.85
C ALA A 200 3.09 8.31 3.35
N ASP A 201 1.90 7.73 3.29
CA ASP A 201 0.67 8.40 3.75
C ASP A 201 0.55 8.39 5.28
N ILE A 202 1.02 7.32 5.93
CA ILE A 202 0.94 7.10 7.37
C ILE A 202 2.29 6.61 7.88
N ARG A 203 2.72 7.09 9.04
CA ARG A 203 3.88 6.57 9.78
C ARG A 203 3.41 5.90 11.06
N VAL A 204 3.86 4.67 11.30
CA VAL A 204 3.66 3.91 12.53
C VAL A 204 5.00 3.66 13.17
N VAL A 205 5.15 4.03 14.44
CA VAL A 205 6.39 3.82 15.19
C VAL A 205 6.20 2.65 16.15
N LEU A 206 7.00 1.61 15.95
CA LEU A 206 7.09 0.43 16.82
C LEU A 206 8.07 0.72 17.96
N LYS A 207 7.91 0.05 19.10
CA LYS A 207 8.89 0.13 20.19
C LYS A 207 10.17 -0.62 19.91
N GLY A 208 10.10 -1.66 19.09
CA GLY A 208 11.23 -2.47 18.68
C GLY A 208 11.23 -2.68 17.16
N LYS A 209 12.25 -3.38 16.66
CA LYS A 209 12.40 -3.64 15.21
C LYS A 209 11.33 -4.55 14.63
N GLU A 210 10.64 -5.32 15.48
CA GLU A 210 9.60 -6.27 15.06
C GLU A 210 8.34 -6.07 15.88
N LEU A 211 7.20 -6.48 15.33
CA LEU A 211 5.91 -6.46 16.01
C LEU A 211 5.84 -7.57 17.07
N ASN A 212 5.86 -7.17 18.33
CA ASN A 212 5.64 -8.08 19.46
C ASN A 212 4.16 -8.41 19.62
N GLU A 213 3.84 -9.60 20.15
CA GLU A 213 2.45 -10.06 20.36
C GLU A 213 1.60 -9.03 21.16
N GLU A 214 2.17 -8.41 22.19
CA GLU A 214 1.49 -7.41 23.01
C GLU A 214 1.19 -6.09 22.26
N GLU A 215 1.93 -5.81 21.20
CA GLU A 215 1.81 -4.58 20.43
C GLU A 215 0.97 -4.75 19.15
N LYS A 216 0.79 -5.99 18.66
CA LYS A 216 0.07 -6.27 17.41
C LYS A 216 -1.30 -5.59 17.36
N GLY A 217 -2.14 -5.82 18.38
CA GLY A 217 -3.49 -5.25 18.45
C GLY A 217 -3.47 -3.72 18.46
N LYS A 218 -2.58 -3.11 19.24
CA LYS A 218 -2.43 -1.65 19.33
C LYS A 218 -1.91 -1.04 18.04
N THR A 219 -0.95 -1.70 17.40
CA THR A 219 -0.36 -1.25 16.12
C THR A 219 -1.40 -1.30 15.00
N VAL A 220 -2.09 -2.43 14.87
CA VAL A 220 -3.15 -2.60 13.86
C VAL A 220 -4.26 -1.58 14.07
N ARG A 221 -4.74 -1.39 15.30
CA ARG A 221 -5.75 -0.38 15.62
C ARG A 221 -5.28 1.02 15.22
N ALA A 222 -4.06 1.37 15.59
CA ALA A 222 -3.48 2.66 15.29
C ALA A 222 -3.35 2.90 13.78
N VAL A 223 -2.94 1.89 13.00
CA VAL A 223 -2.93 1.95 11.51
C VAL A 223 -4.34 2.18 10.97
N LEU A 224 -5.33 1.40 11.41
CA LEU A 224 -6.71 1.54 10.95
C LEU A 224 -7.31 2.92 11.28
N GLU A 225 -7.01 3.47 12.46
CA GLU A 225 -7.38 4.84 12.85
C GLU A 225 -6.70 5.87 11.95
N GLY A 226 -5.42 5.68 11.62
CA GLY A 226 -4.67 6.53 10.68
C GLY A 226 -5.25 6.52 9.27
N VAL A 227 -5.55 5.34 8.72
CA VAL A 227 -6.21 5.20 7.42
C VAL A 227 -7.59 5.86 7.42
N LYS A 228 -8.37 5.65 8.48
CA LYS A 228 -9.67 6.30 8.63
C LYS A 228 -9.53 7.81 8.65
N ALA A 229 -8.58 8.36 9.40
CA ALA A 229 -8.34 9.79 9.47
C ALA A 229 -7.94 10.39 8.10
N LEU A 230 -7.14 9.67 7.28
CA LEU A 230 -6.83 10.09 5.91
C LEU A 230 -8.08 10.27 5.06
N VAL A 231 -8.99 9.27 5.10
CA VAL A 231 -10.21 9.30 4.30
C VAL A 231 -11.23 10.29 4.87
N ASP A 232 -11.31 10.46 6.20
CA ASP A 232 -12.16 11.47 6.83
C ASP A 232 -11.71 12.90 6.47
N ASN A 233 -10.40 13.13 6.27
CA ASN A 233 -9.83 14.42 5.86
C ASN A 233 -10.02 14.70 4.36
N ASP A 234 -10.02 13.66 3.53
CA ASP A 234 -10.26 13.74 2.08
C ASP A 234 -11.07 12.51 1.65
N GLU A 235 -12.38 12.65 1.54
CA GLU A 235 -13.29 11.57 1.14
C GLU A 235 -13.00 11.00 -0.26
N HIS A 236 -12.31 11.77 -1.10
CA HIS A 236 -11.88 11.35 -2.44
C HIS A 236 -10.51 10.68 -2.43
N PHE A 237 -9.81 10.58 -1.28
CA PHE A 237 -8.44 10.08 -1.22
C PHE A 237 -8.29 8.69 -1.83
N ALA A 238 -9.14 7.73 -1.46
CA ALA A 238 -9.12 6.39 -2.04
C ALA A 238 -9.46 6.41 -3.55
N GLY A 239 -10.38 7.28 -3.97
CA GLY A 239 -10.70 7.49 -5.38
C GLY A 239 -9.52 8.03 -6.19
N LYS A 240 -8.78 8.99 -5.64
CA LYS A 240 -7.57 9.54 -6.25
C LYS A 240 -6.49 8.47 -6.43
N LYS A 241 -6.25 7.62 -5.40
CA LYS A 241 -5.33 6.47 -5.47
C LYS A 241 -5.73 5.49 -6.57
N SER A 242 -7.01 5.13 -6.61
CA SER A 242 -7.56 4.26 -7.66
C SER A 242 -7.45 4.86 -9.06
N LEU A 243 -7.71 6.17 -9.21
CA LEU A 243 -7.55 6.88 -10.48
C LEU A 243 -6.08 6.85 -10.92
N TYR A 244 -5.16 7.19 -10.03
CA TYR A 244 -3.73 7.17 -10.32
C TYR A 244 -3.26 5.79 -10.83
N THR A 245 -3.71 4.71 -10.17
CA THR A 245 -3.42 3.34 -10.61
C THR A 245 -3.99 3.05 -12.00
N ARG A 246 -5.25 3.46 -12.27
CA ARG A 246 -5.89 3.27 -13.60
C ARG A 246 -5.21 4.07 -14.70
N MET A 247 -4.59 5.19 -14.39
CA MET A 247 -3.76 5.97 -15.32
C MET A 247 -2.37 5.34 -15.53
N GLY A 248 -2.12 4.15 -15.01
CA GLY A 248 -0.84 3.45 -15.12
C GLY A 248 0.24 4.03 -14.21
N CYS A 249 -0.14 4.56 -13.06
CA CYS A 249 0.74 5.20 -12.09
C CYS A 249 1.60 6.32 -12.71
N ARG A 250 1.00 7.07 -13.61
CA ARG A 250 1.60 8.20 -14.30
C ARG A 250 0.96 9.49 -13.82
N GLY A 251 1.76 10.53 -13.71
CA GLY A 251 1.34 11.85 -13.28
C GLY A 251 1.97 12.25 -11.95
N ASP A 252 1.71 13.49 -11.54
CA ASP A 252 2.30 14.06 -10.33
C ASP A 252 1.43 13.73 -9.12
N TRP A 253 1.67 12.60 -8.48
CA TRP A 253 1.08 12.34 -7.18
C TRP A 253 1.65 13.33 -6.13
N PRO A 254 0.83 14.00 -5.29
CA PRO A 254 -0.62 13.86 -5.08
C PRO A 254 -1.49 14.87 -5.84
N ILE A 255 -0.98 15.61 -6.81
CA ILE A 255 -1.67 16.69 -7.53
C ILE A 255 -2.46 16.12 -8.73
N LEU A 256 -2.88 14.87 -8.65
CA LEU A 256 -3.59 14.24 -9.74
C LEU A 256 -4.98 14.85 -9.92
N GLN A 257 -5.22 15.42 -11.10
CA GLN A 257 -6.55 15.83 -11.55
C GLN A 257 -6.93 15.02 -12.77
N ALA A 258 -8.12 14.42 -12.75
CA ALA A 258 -8.67 13.80 -13.94
C ALA A 258 -8.91 14.90 -15.00
N PRO A 259 -8.69 14.61 -16.30
CA PRO A 259 -9.17 15.49 -17.35
C PRO A 259 -10.67 15.75 -17.13
N GLU A 260 -11.11 17.00 -17.12
CA GLU A 260 -12.50 17.41 -16.87
C GLU A 260 -12.99 17.36 -15.41
N TRP A 261 -12.12 17.05 -14.44
CA TRP A 261 -12.50 17.10 -13.05
C TRP A 261 -12.33 18.53 -12.48
N ASP A 262 -13.44 19.17 -12.16
CA ASP A 262 -13.48 20.52 -11.59
C ASP A 262 -13.32 20.55 -10.06
N GLY A 263 -13.11 19.40 -9.43
CA GLY A 263 -12.97 19.26 -7.98
C GLY A 263 -14.30 19.40 -7.20
N THR A 264 -15.37 19.76 -7.85
CA THR A 264 -16.67 20.04 -7.24
C THR A 264 -17.78 19.08 -7.69
N SER A 265 -17.57 18.36 -8.80
CA SER A 265 -18.60 17.45 -9.32
C SER A 265 -18.60 16.12 -8.59
N GLU A 266 -19.69 15.78 -7.96
CA GLU A 266 -19.98 14.47 -7.35
C GLU A 266 -20.07 13.33 -8.38
N THR A 267 -19.93 13.64 -9.66
CA THR A 267 -20.11 12.69 -10.78
C THR A 267 -18.79 12.09 -11.24
N PHE A 268 -18.11 11.37 -10.37
CA PHE A 268 -17.27 10.27 -10.83
C PHE A 268 -18.19 9.06 -11.08
N SER A 269 -19.07 9.16 -12.09
CA SER A 269 -19.87 8.03 -12.52
C SER A 269 -18.95 6.99 -13.14
N GLU A 270 -19.16 5.71 -12.84
CA GLU A 270 -18.46 4.57 -13.44
C GLU A 270 -18.58 4.49 -14.97
N ASN A 271 -19.29 5.43 -15.60
CA ASN A 271 -19.62 5.47 -17.01
C ASN A 271 -18.63 6.26 -17.89
N GLY A 272 -17.51 6.78 -17.36
CA GLY A 272 -16.50 7.55 -18.10
C GLY A 272 -15.65 6.76 -19.10
N LEU A 273 -15.96 5.50 -19.41
CA LEU A 273 -15.25 4.66 -20.35
C LEU A 273 -16.00 4.38 -21.65
N SER A 274 -17.16 4.98 -21.88
CA SER A 274 -17.82 4.92 -23.20
C SER A 274 -17.32 6.07 -24.07
N GLY A 275 -16.17 5.88 -24.71
CA GLY A 275 -15.74 6.73 -25.83
C GLY A 275 -16.69 6.57 -26.99
N GLU A 276 -17.71 7.41 -27.11
CA GLU A 276 -18.39 7.62 -28.37
C GLU A 276 -17.47 8.44 -29.28
N GLU A 277 -16.83 7.76 -30.24
CA GLU A 277 -16.30 8.40 -31.43
C GLU A 277 -17.43 9.13 -32.17
N LYS A 278 -17.52 10.43 -32.00
CA LYS A 278 -18.30 11.26 -32.92
C LYS A 278 -17.52 11.38 -34.23
N SER A 279 -17.84 10.49 -35.18
CA SER A 279 -17.49 10.70 -36.59
C SER A 279 -18.25 11.94 -37.06
N SER A 280 -17.52 13.01 -37.33
CA SER A 280 -17.99 14.16 -38.07
C SER A 280 -17.85 13.86 -39.56
N VAL A 281 -19.00 13.86 -40.24
CA VAL A 281 -19.15 13.96 -41.70
C VAL A 281 -18.65 15.31 -42.21
#